data_e46930d6bf22cd7c13362cd6912dd968
#
_entry.id   e46930d6bf22cd7c13362cd6912dd968
#
_cell.length_a   1.000
_cell.length_b   1.000
_cell.length_c   1.000
_cell.angle_alpha   90.00
_cell.angle_beta   90.00
_cell.angle_gamma   90.00
#
_symmetry.space_group_name_H-M   'P 1'
#
loop_
_entity.id
_entity.type
_entity.pdbx_description
1 polymer ?
#
loop_
_entity_poly.entity_id
_entity_poly.type
_entity_poly.pdbx_seq_one_letter_code
_entity_poly.pdbx_strand_id
1 'polypeptide(L)'
;MKKKVILTIVFIISLLPMLLNQYGGLKGVQEITGLINLFNPIGIISVLLFIIGVWVTFKNKKINKILGGLGVVGIVISEIYKFFTWYITNITGEMSIQNSINFAFPEFYIGLAISLIMVVAYFVIDKFIKE
;
A
#
# COMPACT_ATOMS: atom_id res chain seq x y z
N MET A 1 14.97 -18.85 -2.61
CA MET A 1 15.58 -17.62 -2.08
C MET A 1 15.47 -16.46 -3.05
N LYS A 2 15.87 -16.67 -4.30
CA LYS A 2 15.88 -15.60 -5.31
C LYS A 2 14.49 -14.96 -5.50
N LYS A 3 13.43 -15.77 -5.63
CA LYS A 3 12.06 -15.27 -5.80
C LYS A 3 11.62 -14.42 -4.61
N LYS A 4 11.87 -14.90 -3.39
CA LYS A 4 11.49 -14.19 -2.16
C LYS A 4 12.17 -12.83 -2.08
N VAL A 5 13.45 -12.77 -2.41
CA VAL A 5 14.22 -11.53 -2.39
C VAL A 5 13.68 -10.55 -3.44
N ILE A 6 13.42 -11.02 -4.65
CA ILE A 6 12.89 -10.16 -5.73
C ILE A 6 11.54 -9.59 -5.33
N LEU A 7 10.62 -10.42 -4.83
CA LEU A 7 9.31 -9.98 -4.41
C LEU A 7 9.39 -8.94 -3.27
N THR A 8 10.29 -9.17 -2.31
CA THR A 8 10.48 -8.25 -1.20
C THR A 8 11.03 -6.92 -1.66
N ILE A 9 12.02 -6.91 -2.56
CA ILE A 9 12.60 -5.68 -3.10
C ILE A 9 11.54 -4.89 -3.86
N VAL A 10 10.77 -5.54 -4.72
CA VAL A 10 9.73 -4.86 -5.49
C VAL A 10 8.65 -4.30 -4.56
N PHE A 11 8.30 -5.03 -3.52
CA PHE A 11 7.33 -4.57 -2.53
C PHE A 11 7.83 -3.32 -1.80
N ILE A 12 9.09 -3.33 -1.36
CA ILE A 12 9.68 -2.16 -0.69
C ILE A 12 9.70 -0.95 -1.62
N ILE A 13 10.08 -1.14 -2.89
CA ILE A 13 10.07 -0.06 -3.87
C ILE A 13 8.66 0.52 -4.03
N SER A 14 7.63 -0.32 -4.00
CA SER A 14 6.25 0.15 -4.13
C SER A 14 5.80 0.99 -2.94
N LEU A 15 6.46 0.86 -1.79
CA LEU A 15 6.13 1.64 -0.60
C LEU A 15 6.89 2.96 -0.51
N LEU A 16 7.95 3.16 -1.31
CA LEU A 16 8.77 4.38 -1.23
C LEU A 16 7.98 5.67 -1.45
N PRO A 17 6.99 5.75 -2.36
CA PRO A 17 6.21 6.96 -2.51
C PRO A 17 5.47 7.40 -1.25
N MET A 18 5.27 6.50 -0.29
CA MET A 18 4.63 6.83 0.99
C MET A 18 5.49 7.73 1.86
N LEU A 19 6.77 7.91 1.55
CA LEU A 19 7.64 8.85 2.23
C LEU A 19 7.43 10.29 1.78
N LEU A 20 6.70 10.49 0.68
CA LEU A 20 6.40 11.82 0.15
C LEU A 20 5.13 12.38 0.79
N ASN A 21 5.01 13.71 0.79
CA ASN A 21 3.79 14.38 1.24
C ASN A 21 2.70 14.12 0.18
N GLN A 22 1.65 13.43 0.57
CA GLN A 22 0.58 13.01 -0.35
C GLN A 22 -0.73 13.75 -0.14
N TYR A 23 -0.91 14.39 1.00
CA TYR A 23 -2.15 15.09 1.33
C TYR A 23 -1.83 16.42 1.97
N GLY A 24 -2.70 17.38 1.81
CA GLY A 24 -2.57 18.66 2.46
C GLY A 24 -3.15 19.79 1.63
N GLY A 25 -2.60 21.01 1.80
CA GLY A 25 -3.03 22.18 1.06
C GLY A 25 -4.19 22.95 1.67
N LEU A 26 -4.75 22.48 2.78
CA LEU A 26 -5.79 23.19 3.50
C LEU A 26 -5.16 24.25 4.39
N LYS A 27 -5.81 25.41 4.50
CA LYS A 27 -5.35 26.50 5.35
C LYS A 27 -5.29 26.05 6.81
N GLY A 28 -4.10 26.21 7.42
CA GLY A 28 -3.89 25.81 8.81
C GLY A 28 -3.60 24.33 9.03
N VAL A 29 -3.52 23.55 7.96
CA VAL A 29 -3.24 22.11 8.04
C VAL A 29 -1.87 21.82 7.44
N GLN A 30 -1.05 21.08 8.18
CA GLN A 30 0.24 20.65 7.68
C GLN A 30 0.09 19.58 6.61
N GLU A 31 1.09 19.50 5.72
CA GLU A 31 1.15 18.44 4.75
C GLU A 31 1.30 17.09 5.45
N ILE A 32 0.62 16.06 4.92
CA ILE A 32 0.59 14.74 5.50
C ILE A 32 1.31 13.78 4.56
N THR A 33 2.29 13.05 5.11
CA THR A 33 3.02 12.06 4.32
C THR A 33 2.16 10.85 4.00
N GLY A 34 2.51 10.13 2.95
CA GLY A 34 1.82 8.91 2.58
C GLY A 34 1.98 7.77 3.58
N LEU A 35 2.76 7.96 4.63
CA LEU A 35 2.91 6.94 5.67
C LEU A 35 1.59 6.58 6.34
N ILE A 36 0.61 7.48 6.36
CA ILE A 36 -0.72 7.16 6.88
C ILE A 36 -1.41 6.07 6.05
N ASN A 37 -1.03 5.91 4.79
CA ASN A 37 -1.55 4.84 3.94
C ASN A 37 -1.03 3.47 4.38
N LEU A 38 0.11 3.44 5.07
CA LEU A 38 0.73 2.21 5.55
C LEU A 38 0.43 1.98 7.03
N PHE A 39 0.57 3.01 7.87
CA PHE A 39 0.41 2.91 9.31
C PHE A 39 -1.06 3.06 9.73
N ASN A 40 -1.89 2.18 9.22
CA ASN A 40 -3.28 2.03 9.62
C ASN A 40 -3.56 0.52 9.70
N PRO A 41 -4.65 0.09 10.34
CA PRO A 41 -4.90 -1.34 10.54
C PRO A 41 -4.85 -2.15 9.24
N ILE A 42 -5.38 -1.61 8.15
CA ILE A 42 -5.39 -2.32 6.85
C ILE A 42 -3.97 -2.45 6.31
N GLY A 43 -3.19 -1.36 6.35
CA GLY A 43 -1.82 -1.37 5.85
C GLY A 43 -0.92 -2.30 6.66
N ILE A 44 -1.02 -2.26 7.99
CA ILE A 44 -0.23 -3.11 8.87
C ILE A 44 -0.54 -4.58 8.62
N ILE A 45 -1.82 -4.95 8.55
CA ILE A 45 -2.24 -6.31 8.26
C ILE A 45 -1.72 -6.75 6.89
N SER A 46 -1.78 -5.87 5.90
CA SER A 46 -1.31 -6.15 4.55
C SER A 46 0.18 -6.46 4.51
N VAL A 47 1.00 -5.68 5.22
CA VAL A 47 2.44 -5.94 5.30
C VAL A 47 2.71 -7.28 5.96
N LEU A 48 2.01 -7.59 7.06
CA LEU A 48 2.18 -8.87 7.75
C LEU A 48 1.78 -10.04 6.85
N LEU A 49 0.68 -9.93 6.12
CA LEU A 49 0.24 -10.96 5.19
C LEU A 49 1.26 -11.18 4.08
N PHE A 50 1.84 -10.10 3.55
CA PHE A 50 2.87 -10.21 2.54
C PHE A 50 4.10 -10.94 3.07
N ILE A 51 4.60 -10.54 4.24
CA ILE A 51 5.79 -11.15 4.84
C ILE A 51 5.55 -12.63 5.11
N ILE A 52 4.42 -12.98 5.70
CA ILE A 52 4.08 -14.37 5.99
C ILE A 52 3.95 -15.16 4.69
N GLY A 53 3.25 -14.60 3.70
CA GLY A 53 3.03 -15.28 2.43
C GLY A 53 4.29 -15.53 1.63
N VAL A 54 5.27 -14.62 1.71
CA VAL A 54 6.51 -14.75 0.95
C VAL A 54 7.56 -15.55 1.72
N TRP A 55 7.70 -15.33 3.02
CA TRP A 55 8.84 -15.85 3.76
C TRP A 55 8.56 -17.10 4.57
N VAL A 56 7.31 -17.35 4.99
CA VAL A 56 6.96 -18.57 5.71
C VAL A 56 6.71 -19.69 4.70
N THR A 57 7.30 -20.86 4.97
CA THR A 57 7.13 -22.03 4.10
C THR A 57 5.90 -22.82 4.51
N PHE A 58 4.92 -22.91 3.65
CA PHE A 58 3.73 -23.74 3.86
C PHE A 58 3.82 -24.98 2.97
N LYS A 59 3.18 -26.07 3.41
CA LYS A 59 3.12 -27.29 2.61
C LYS A 59 2.39 -27.03 1.28
N ASN A 60 1.30 -26.27 1.34
CA ASN A 60 0.54 -25.92 0.14
C ASN A 60 1.01 -24.56 -0.37
N LYS A 61 1.65 -24.57 -1.54
CA LYS A 61 2.16 -23.33 -2.15
C LYS A 61 1.07 -22.33 -2.51
N LYS A 62 -0.18 -22.78 -2.64
CA LYS A 62 -1.30 -21.87 -2.88
C LYS A 62 -1.52 -20.93 -1.69
N ILE A 63 -1.24 -21.38 -0.47
CA ILE A 63 -1.36 -20.55 0.73
C ILE A 63 -0.38 -19.39 0.65
N ASN A 64 0.88 -19.66 0.25
CA ASN A 64 1.86 -18.61 0.06
C ASN A 64 1.40 -17.57 -0.96
N LYS A 65 0.90 -18.02 -2.10
CA LYS A 65 0.43 -17.13 -3.16
C LYS A 65 -0.75 -16.28 -2.70
N ILE A 66 -1.71 -16.88 -2.01
CA ILE A 66 -2.90 -16.18 -1.53
C ILE A 66 -2.53 -15.13 -0.48
N LEU A 67 -1.70 -15.49 0.51
CA LEU A 67 -1.32 -14.57 1.57
C LEU A 67 -0.52 -13.39 1.03
N GLY A 68 0.47 -13.67 0.19
CA GLY A 68 1.26 -12.61 -0.44
C GLY A 68 0.41 -11.73 -1.34
N GLY A 69 -0.49 -12.32 -2.11
CA GLY A 69 -1.41 -11.59 -2.98
C GLY A 69 -2.36 -10.70 -2.19
N LEU A 70 -2.90 -11.21 -1.08
CA LEU A 70 -3.73 -10.39 -0.19
C LEU A 70 -2.94 -9.23 0.39
N GLY A 71 -1.65 -9.43 0.68
CA GLY A 71 -0.79 -8.36 1.17
C GLY A 71 -0.64 -7.23 0.16
N VAL A 72 -0.31 -7.55 -1.10
CA VAL A 72 -0.11 -6.49 -2.12
C VAL A 72 -1.44 -5.81 -2.48
N VAL A 73 -2.52 -6.56 -2.58
CA VAL A 73 -3.85 -5.97 -2.83
C VAL A 73 -4.29 -5.12 -1.63
N GLY A 74 -3.99 -5.57 -0.42
CA GLY A 74 -4.33 -4.83 0.79
C GLY A 74 -3.65 -3.48 0.88
N ILE A 75 -2.43 -3.33 0.36
CA ILE A 75 -1.76 -2.03 0.30
C ILE A 75 -2.55 -1.07 -0.59
N VAL A 76 -3.04 -1.53 -1.75
CA VAL A 76 -3.88 -0.70 -2.62
C VAL A 76 -5.16 -0.30 -1.90
N ILE A 77 -5.80 -1.25 -1.23
CA ILE A 77 -7.03 -0.98 -0.46
C ILE A 77 -6.75 0.05 0.65
N SER A 78 -5.63 -0.09 1.34
CA SER A 78 -5.22 0.86 2.40
C SER A 78 -5.05 2.27 1.85
N GLU A 79 -4.39 2.41 0.70
CA GLU A 79 -4.21 3.71 0.06
C GLU A 79 -5.55 4.34 -0.32
N ILE A 80 -6.46 3.55 -0.92
CA ILE A 80 -7.78 4.03 -1.29
C ILE A 80 -8.60 4.41 -0.04
N TYR A 81 -8.53 3.59 1.00
CA TYR A 81 -9.20 3.86 2.27
C TYR A 81 -8.76 5.20 2.85
N LYS A 82 -7.44 5.45 2.91
CA LYS A 82 -6.91 6.71 3.43
C LYS A 82 -7.17 7.89 2.50
N PHE A 83 -7.22 7.67 1.20
CA PHE A 83 -7.59 8.72 0.25
C PHE A 83 -8.95 9.32 0.57
N PHE A 84 -9.92 8.49 0.97
CA PHE A 84 -11.25 8.97 1.31
C PHE A 84 -11.39 9.41 2.78
N THR A 85 -10.46 9.04 3.65
CA THR A 85 -10.62 9.26 5.08
C THR A 85 -9.55 10.11 5.74
N TRP A 86 -8.47 10.47 5.03
CA TRP A 86 -7.36 11.21 5.65
C TRP A 86 -7.83 12.54 6.25
N TYR A 87 -8.73 13.22 5.56
CA TYR A 87 -9.27 14.49 6.02
C TYR A 87 -10.03 14.32 7.32
N ILE A 88 -10.85 13.27 7.36
CA ILE A 88 -11.68 12.99 8.53
C ILE A 88 -10.82 12.61 9.75
N THR A 89 -9.76 11.84 9.51
CA THR A 89 -8.93 11.30 10.61
C THR A 89 -7.92 12.31 11.15
N ASN A 90 -7.56 13.33 10.37
CA ASN A 90 -6.48 14.26 10.74
C ASN A 90 -6.97 15.67 10.99
N ILE A 91 -8.22 15.96 10.70
CA ILE A 91 -8.85 17.28 10.91
C ILE A 91 -10.13 17.07 11.68
N THR A 92 -10.17 17.60 12.88
CA THR A 92 -11.34 17.39 13.75
C THR A 92 -12.56 18.14 13.24
N GLY A 93 -13.68 17.44 13.17
CA GLY A 93 -15.00 18.03 13.08
C GLY A 93 -15.64 18.10 11.71
N GLU A 94 -14.92 17.93 10.60
CA GLU A 94 -15.55 17.99 9.30
C GLU A 94 -15.37 16.69 8.52
N MET A 95 -16.49 16.07 8.18
CA MET A 95 -16.52 14.87 7.34
C MET A 95 -16.77 15.30 5.91
N SER A 96 -15.70 15.54 5.15
CA SER A 96 -15.83 15.95 3.76
C SER A 96 -14.96 15.09 2.86
N ILE A 97 -15.57 14.13 2.21
CA ILE A 97 -14.92 13.30 1.19
C ILE A 97 -14.44 14.17 0.03
N GLN A 98 -15.22 15.19 -0.31
CA GLN A 98 -14.87 16.12 -1.40
C GLN A 98 -13.55 16.84 -1.09
N ASN A 99 -13.34 17.27 0.14
CA ASN A 99 -12.09 17.90 0.54
C ASN A 99 -10.94 16.90 0.55
N SER A 100 -11.18 15.66 0.94
CA SER A 100 -10.17 14.60 0.84
C SER A 100 -9.68 14.43 -0.59
N ILE A 101 -10.58 14.45 -1.56
CA ILE A 101 -10.25 14.31 -2.98
C ILE A 101 -9.52 15.56 -3.48
N ASN A 102 -10.01 16.75 -3.14
CA ASN A 102 -9.48 18.01 -3.65
C ASN A 102 -8.06 18.31 -3.17
N PHE A 103 -7.69 17.81 -2.00
CA PHE A 103 -6.39 18.14 -1.39
C PHE A 103 -5.42 16.96 -1.36
N ALA A 104 -5.64 15.97 -2.23
CA ALA A 104 -4.66 14.91 -2.47
C ALA A 104 -3.65 15.39 -3.50
N PHE A 105 -2.37 15.20 -3.21
CA PHE A 105 -1.28 15.64 -4.09
C PHE A 105 -1.05 14.64 -5.24
N PRO A 106 -0.40 15.08 -6.33
CA PRO A 106 -0.01 14.16 -7.41
C PRO A 106 0.82 12.97 -6.93
N GLU A 107 1.61 13.15 -5.88
CA GLU A 107 2.42 12.08 -5.28
C GLU A 107 1.56 10.92 -4.80
N PHE A 108 0.34 11.17 -4.34
CA PHE A 108 -0.59 10.11 -3.99
C PHE A 108 -0.94 9.26 -5.21
N TYR A 109 -1.25 9.90 -6.32
CA TYR A 109 -1.65 9.18 -7.53
C TYR A 109 -0.49 8.39 -8.12
N ILE A 110 0.73 8.94 -8.03
CA ILE A 110 1.94 8.23 -8.44
C ILE A 110 2.14 6.99 -7.58
N GLY A 111 2.00 7.13 -6.26
CA GLY A 111 2.13 6.02 -5.33
C GLY A 111 1.08 4.94 -5.57
N LEU A 112 -0.17 5.35 -5.81
CA LEU A 112 -1.25 4.41 -6.10
C LEU A 112 -0.98 3.65 -7.40
N ALA A 113 -0.51 4.35 -8.44
CA ALA A 113 -0.17 3.71 -9.71
C ALA A 113 0.94 2.68 -9.54
N ILE A 114 1.98 3.02 -8.76
CA ILE A 114 3.09 2.10 -8.47
C ILE A 114 2.59 0.88 -7.69
N SER A 115 1.69 1.08 -6.73
CA SER A 115 1.12 -0.04 -5.97
C SER A 115 0.28 -0.97 -6.86
N LEU A 116 -0.48 -0.41 -7.81
CA LEU A 116 -1.22 -1.21 -8.78
C LEU A 116 -0.28 -2.02 -9.68
N ILE A 117 0.83 -1.40 -10.12
CA ILE A 117 1.86 -2.09 -10.89
C ILE A 117 2.46 -3.22 -10.05
N MET A 118 2.67 -3.00 -8.74
CA MET A 118 3.17 -4.04 -7.85
C MET A 118 2.22 -5.24 -7.78
N VAL A 119 0.91 -5.02 -7.76
CA VAL A 119 -0.05 -6.14 -7.77
C VAL A 119 0.15 -7.00 -9.00
N VAL A 120 0.26 -6.38 -10.16
CA VAL A 120 0.50 -7.10 -11.42
C VAL A 120 1.86 -7.80 -11.38
N ALA A 121 2.90 -7.08 -10.93
CA ALA A 121 4.25 -7.62 -10.85
C ALA A 121 4.32 -8.82 -9.91
N TYR A 122 3.61 -8.79 -8.80
CA TYR A 122 3.59 -9.91 -7.86
C TYR A 122 3.12 -11.19 -8.54
N PHE A 123 1.99 -11.12 -9.24
CA PHE A 123 1.44 -12.31 -9.90
C PHE A 123 2.28 -12.75 -11.09
N VAL A 124 2.87 -11.82 -11.83
CA VAL A 124 3.78 -12.15 -12.94
C VAL A 124 5.04 -12.84 -12.41
N ILE A 125 5.66 -12.29 -11.38
CA ILE A 125 6.89 -12.87 -10.81
C ILE A 125 6.57 -14.24 -10.21
N ASP A 126 5.45 -14.36 -9.50
CA ASP A 126 5.05 -15.64 -8.91
C ASP A 126 4.84 -16.72 -9.97
N LYS A 127 4.31 -16.33 -11.13
CA LYS A 127 4.04 -17.28 -12.23
C LYS A 127 5.31 -17.68 -12.96
N PHE A 128 6.21 -16.72 -13.24
CA PHE A 128 7.35 -16.95 -14.12
C PHE A 128 8.64 -17.33 -13.40
N ILE A 129 8.79 -16.97 -12.14
CA ILE A 129 9.95 -17.39 -11.34
C ILE A 129 9.52 -18.49 -10.41
N LYS A 130 10.05 -19.70 -10.66
CA LYS A 130 9.76 -20.88 -9.84
C LYS A 130 10.97 -21.24 -9.00
N GLU A 131 10.72 -21.49 -7.74
CA GLU A 131 11.74 -22.00 -6.81
C GLU A 131 11.22 -23.24 -6.10
#